data_76e11a7843436cd7a2b73ed5e85e08f2
#
_entry.id   76e11a7843436cd7a2b73ed5e85e08f2
#
_cell.length_a   1.000
_cell.length_b   1.000
_cell.length_c   1.000
_cell.angle_alpha   90.00
_cell.angle_beta   90.00
_cell.angle_gamma   90.00
#
_symmetry.space_group_name_H-M   'P 1'
#
loop_
_entity.id
_entity.type
_entity.pdbx_description
1 polymer ?
#
loop_
_entity_poly.entity_id
_entity_poly.type
_entity_poly.pdbx_seq_one_letter_code
_entity_poly.pdbx_strand_id
1 'polypeptide(L)'
;CDVTGQLCAGANEIVVLLENREQSSRWYPGAGLYRKVRYMTLPKVHVPVWGTYVTTPYVGEDYATVNVKTKVNGVENGTPVTLVTEIIAHDSGKMLVRSIDTQPIFNGELEQNITVENPQLWSPENPALYHAVTEVYLGGSIDTDWNMERPAISITHGQELQDMTCTRFGFRTIEI
;
A
#
# COMPACT_ATOMS: atom_id res chain seq x y z
N CYS A 1 -1.65 12.96 -11.39
CA CYS A 1 -1.78 12.71 -12.83
C CYS A 1 -0.47 12.16 -13.37
N ASP A 2 -0.51 11.25 -14.35
CA ASP A 2 0.66 10.76 -15.06
C ASP A 2 1.14 11.82 -16.06
N VAL A 3 2.40 12.23 -15.92
CA VAL A 3 3.05 13.24 -16.75
C VAL A 3 4.17 12.65 -17.61
N THR A 4 4.34 11.32 -17.61
CA THR A 4 5.47 10.63 -18.26
C THR A 4 5.62 11.04 -19.73
N GLY A 5 4.53 11.08 -20.49
CA GLY A 5 4.53 11.45 -21.91
C GLY A 5 4.70 12.95 -22.18
N GLN A 6 4.72 13.79 -21.16
CA GLN A 6 4.81 15.25 -21.27
C GLN A 6 6.20 15.78 -20.88
N LEU A 7 7.05 14.92 -20.29
CA LEU A 7 8.36 15.34 -19.81
C LEU A 7 9.36 15.51 -20.98
N CYS A 8 10.09 16.60 -20.91
CA CYS A 8 11.19 16.91 -21.83
C CYS A 8 12.53 16.88 -21.11
N ALA A 9 13.63 16.71 -21.84
CA ALA A 9 14.97 16.87 -21.29
C ALA A 9 15.17 18.34 -20.89
N GLY A 10 15.71 18.55 -19.68
CA GLY A 10 15.94 19.88 -19.11
C GLY A 10 14.83 20.34 -18.17
N ALA A 11 14.51 21.63 -18.19
CA ALA A 11 13.49 22.21 -17.32
C ALA A 11 12.10 21.90 -17.80
N ASN A 12 11.22 21.48 -16.86
CA ASN A 12 9.79 21.26 -17.09
C ASN A 12 9.01 22.19 -16.16
N GLU A 13 7.92 22.75 -16.65
CA GLU A 13 7.03 23.65 -15.91
C GLU A 13 5.66 22.99 -15.74
N ILE A 14 5.13 23.01 -14.51
CA ILE A 14 3.79 22.55 -14.18
C ILE A 14 2.96 23.77 -13.81
N VAL A 15 1.91 24.03 -14.58
CA VAL A 15 0.97 25.11 -14.32
C VAL A 15 -0.33 24.53 -13.78
N VAL A 16 -0.77 25.03 -12.62
CA VAL A 16 -2.04 24.66 -11.99
C VAL A 16 -2.99 25.85 -12.10
N LEU A 17 -4.06 25.69 -12.88
CA LEU A 17 -5.12 26.69 -12.99
C LEU A 17 -6.22 26.38 -11.97
N LEU A 18 -6.51 27.33 -11.10
CA LEU A 18 -7.57 27.24 -10.10
C LEU A 18 -8.64 28.29 -10.41
N GLU A 19 -9.86 27.82 -10.63
CA GLU A 19 -11.01 28.70 -10.87
C GLU A 19 -11.91 28.73 -9.63
N ASN A 20 -11.94 29.85 -8.94
CA ASN A 20 -12.82 30.08 -7.79
C ASN A 20 -14.05 30.84 -8.23
N ARG A 21 -15.17 30.15 -8.45
CA ARG A 21 -16.42 30.74 -8.91
C ARG A 21 -17.17 31.40 -7.77
N GLU A 22 -17.69 32.60 -8.04
CA GLU A 22 -18.59 33.28 -7.10
C GLU A 22 -19.84 32.45 -6.82
N GLN A 23 -20.34 32.47 -5.59
CA GLN A 23 -21.54 31.78 -5.14
C GLN A 23 -21.49 30.24 -5.31
N SER A 24 -20.31 29.67 -5.44
CA SER A 24 -20.14 28.20 -5.60
C SER A 24 -20.35 27.39 -4.31
N SER A 25 -20.41 28.07 -3.15
CA SER A 25 -20.53 27.43 -1.84
C SER A 25 -21.27 28.33 -0.86
N ARG A 26 -21.93 27.74 0.14
CA ARG A 26 -22.52 28.42 1.30
C ARG A 26 -21.49 29.01 2.27
N TRP A 27 -20.22 28.66 2.08
CA TRP A 27 -19.12 29.02 2.97
C TRP A 27 -18.08 29.81 2.22
N TYR A 28 -17.12 30.41 2.95
CA TYR A 28 -16.04 31.16 2.33
C TYR A 28 -15.22 30.28 1.39
N PRO A 29 -15.37 30.37 0.07
CA PRO A 29 -14.56 29.60 -0.86
C PRO A 29 -13.14 30.16 -0.90
N GLY A 30 -12.16 29.32 -0.78
CA GLY A 30 -10.76 29.62 -0.98
C GLY A 30 -10.17 28.70 -2.05
N ALA A 31 -9.40 29.26 -2.96
CA ALA A 31 -8.66 28.50 -3.95
C ALA A 31 -7.16 28.72 -3.76
N GLY A 32 -6.39 27.65 -3.94
CA GLY A 32 -4.94 27.71 -3.81
C GLY A 32 -4.31 26.32 -3.59
N LEU A 33 -3.01 26.27 -3.73
CA LEU A 33 -2.22 25.09 -3.38
C LEU A 33 -1.88 25.17 -1.88
N TYR A 34 -2.56 24.39 -1.04
CA TYR A 34 -2.33 24.38 0.40
C TYR A 34 -1.74 23.07 0.93
N ARG A 35 -1.73 22.01 0.11
CA ARG A 35 -1.11 20.74 0.42
C ARG A 35 0.16 20.52 -0.38
N LYS A 36 1.00 19.58 0.06
CA LYS A 36 2.23 19.22 -0.62
C LYS A 36 1.96 18.72 -2.03
N VAL A 37 2.67 19.29 -3.01
CA VAL A 37 2.78 18.73 -4.35
C VAL A 37 3.97 17.76 -4.35
N ARG A 38 3.76 16.54 -4.82
CA ARG A 38 4.79 15.52 -4.89
C ARG A 38 5.03 15.10 -6.33
N TYR A 39 6.28 15.03 -6.71
CA TYR A 39 6.71 14.36 -7.93
C TYR A 39 7.23 12.98 -7.55
N MET A 40 6.80 11.94 -8.28
CA MET A 40 7.21 10.57 -8.03
C MET A 40 7.68 9.94 -9.34
N THR A 41 8.81 9.25 -9.29
CA THR A 41 9.29 8.40 -10.39
C THR A 41 9.07 6.96 -9.96
N LEU A 42 8.39 6.19 -10.78
CA LEU A 42 8.07 4.79 -10.51
C LEU A 42 8.73 3.90 -11.57
N PRO A 43 9.14 2.67 -11.22
CA PRO A 43 9.61 1.69 -12.19
C PRO A 43 8.46 1.26 -13.12
N LYS A 44 8.80 0.50 -14.18
CA LYS A 44 7.78 -0.01 -15.12
C LYS A 44 6.73 -0.86 -14.39
N VAL A 45 7.19 -1.76 -13.53
CA VAL A 45 6.32 -2.54 -12.65
C VAL A 45 6.23 -1.83 -11.30
N HIS A 46 5.05 -1.38 -10.91
CA HIS A 46 4.86 -0.60 -9.70
C HIS A 46 3.43 -0.69 -9.17
N VAL A 47 3.27 -0.34 -7.92
CA VAL A 47 1.96 -0.10 -7.30
C VAL A 47 1.57 1.36 -7.57
N PRO A 48 0.47 1.63 -8.30
CA PRO A 48 0.07 3.01 -8.58
C PRO A 48 -0.32 3.75 -7.30
N VAL A 49 -0.37 5.08 -7.38
CA VAL A 49 -0.90 5.91 -6.29
C VAL A 49 -2.31 5.43 -5.92
N TRP A 50 -2.55 5.19 -4.63
CA TRP A 50 -3.78 4.57 -4.11
C TRP A 50 -3.99 3.12 -4.57
N GLY A 51 -2.93 2.45 -5.01
CA GLY A 51 -2.98 1.06 -5.48
C GLY A 51 -3.10 0.03 -4.37
N THR A 52 -2.84 0.38 -3.11
CA THR A 52 -3.05 -0.51 -1.95
C THR A 52 -4.30 -0.10 -1.19
N TYR A 53 -5.24 -1.05 -1.05
CA TYR A 53 -6.47 -0.87 -0.29
C TYR A 53 -6.52 -1.88 0.86
N VAL A 54 -6.57 -1.38 2.10
CA VAL A 54 -6.56 -2.19 3.31
C VAL A 54 -7.91 -2.10 4.00
N THR A 55 -8.52 -3.23 4.29
CA THR A 55 -9.74 -3.34 5.08
C THR A 55 -9.56 -4.35 6.21
N THR A 56 -10.42 -4.26 7.23
CA THR A 56 -10.45 -5.17 8.38
C THR A 56 -11.83 -5.83 8.45
N PRO A 57 -12.09 -6.86 7.61
CA PRO A 57 -13.43 -7.46 7.49
C PRO A 57 -13.91 -8.15 8.77
N TYR A 58 -12.99 -8.56 9.64
CA TYR A 58 -13.31 -9.07 10.96
C TYR A 58 -12.35 -8.47 11.99
N VAL A 59 -12.90 -8.00 13.11
CA VAL A 59 -12.13 -7.48 14.24
C VAL A 59 -12.71 -8.04 15.54
N GLY A 60 -11.94 -8.87 16.23
CA GLY A 60 -12.22 -9.43 17.54
C GLY A 60 -11.09 -9.15 18.51
N GLU A 61 -11.28 -9.53 19.79
CA GLU A 61 -10.25 -9.35 20.83
C GLU A 61 -9.07 -10.29 20.63
N ASP A 62 -9.34 -11.55 20.27
CA ASP A 62 -8.31 -12.59 20.11
C ASP A 62 -7.59 -12.49 18.76
N TYR A 63 -8.30 -12.12 17.71
CA TYR A 63 -7.72 -11.97 16.38
C TYR A 63 -8.53 -11.00 15.51
N ALA A 64 -7.89 -10.50 14.48
CA ALA A 64 -8.52 -9.75 13.41
C ALA A 64 -8.04 -10.23 12.04
N THR A 65 -8.84 -10.02 11.00
CA THR A 65 -8.47 -10.29 9.62
C THR A 65 -8.21 -8.98 8.91
N VAL A 66 -7.06 -8.88 8.24
CA VAL A 66 -6.69 -7.79 7.35
C VAL A 66 -6.80 -8.28 5.92
N ASN A 67 -7.60 -7.60 5.12
CA ASN A 67 -7.66 -7.84 3.68
C ASN A 67 -6.86 -6.72 2.98
N VAL A 68 -5.86 -7.11 2.20
CA VAL A 68 -4.99 -6.20 1.44
C VAL A 68 -5.17 -6.46 -0.03
N LYS A 69 -5.75 -5.49 -0.75
CA LYS A 69 -5.82 -5.49 -2.21
C LYS A 69 -4.72 -4.60 -2.77
N THR A 70 -3.91 -5.17 -3.65
CA THR A 70 -2.76 -4.48 -4.25
C THR A 70 -2.90 -4.47 -5.76
N LYS A 71 -2.96 -3.26 -6.34
CA LYS A 71 -2.86 -3.08 -7.79
C LYS A 71 -1.41 -3.02 -8.20
N VAL A 72 -1.07 -3.70 -9.29
CA VAL A 72 0.29 -3.71 -9.85
C VAL A 72 0.19 -3.39 -11.34
N ASN A 73 0.77 -2.28 -11.74
CA ASN A 73 0.85 -1.85 -13.14
C ASN A 73 2.10 -2.42 -13.81
N GLY A 74 2.08 -2.50 -15.15
CA GLY A 74 3.23 -2.89 -15.97
C GLY A 74 3.50 -4.39 -16.03
N VAL A 75 2.55 -5.22 -15.56
CA VAL A 75 2.62 -6.69 -15.57
C VAL A 75 1.56 -7.25 -16.53
N GLU A 76 1.93 -8.26 -17.32
CA GLU A 76 1.02 -8.96 -18.21
C GLU A 76 0.11 -9.94 -17.44
N ASN A 77 -1.15 -10.09 -17.91
CA ASN A 77 -2.08 -11.04 -17.30
C ASN A 77 -1.51 -12.47 -17.32
N GLY A 78 -1.68 -13.19 -16.20
CA GLY A 78 -1.18 -14.54 -16.03
C GLY A 78 0.28 -14.62 -15.54
N THR A 79 0.99 -13.49 -15.47
CA THR A 79 2.35 -13.46 -14.89
C THR A 79 2.28 -13.76 -13.40
N PRO A 80 3.10 -14.70 -12.88
CA PRO A 80 3.22 -14.90 -11.44
C PRO A 80 3.80 -13.66 -10.77
N VAL A 81 3.11 -13.15 -9.75
CA VAL A 81 3.54 -12.03 -8.90
C VAL A 81 3.54 -12.52 -7.46
N THR A 82 4.61 -12.26 -6.75
CA THR A 82 4.71 -12.55 -5.33
C THR A 82 4.53 -11.25 -4.55
N LEU A 83 3.58 -11.26 -3.62
CA LEU A 83 3.40 -10.21 -2.62
C LEU A 83 3.94 -10.69 -1.27
N VAL A 84 4.80 -9.88 -0.67
CA VAL A 84 5.23 -10.04 0.72
C VAL A 84 4.63 -8.90 1.52
N THR A 85 3.66 -9.20 2.40
CA THR A 85 3.02 -8.17 3.22
C THR A 85 3.31 -8.40 4.69
N GLU A 86 3.88 -7.40 5.33
CA GLU A 86 4.14 -7.34 6.77
C GLU A 86 3.15 -6.42 7.46
N ILE A 87 2.57 -6.88 8.56
CA ILE A 87 1.78 -6.03 9.46
C ILE A 87 2.66 -5.64 10.64
N ILE A 88 2.92 -4.35 10.76
CA ILE A 88 3.88 -3.79 11.73
C ILE A 88 3.14 -2.81 12.64
N ALA A 89 3.30 -2.95 13.96
CA ALA A 89 2.77 -1.99 14.93
C ALA A 89 3.48 -0.64 14.77
N HIS A 90 2.70 0.44 14.65
CA HIS A 90 3.25 1.78 14.35
C HIS A 90 4.21 2.27 15.43
N ASP A 91 3.83 2.15 16.71
CA ASP A 91 4.56 2.76 17.82
C ASP A 91 5.85 2.00 18.17
N SER A 92 5.80 0.67 18.15
CA SER A 92 6.94 -0.18 18.54
C SER A 92 7.82 -0.60 17.37
N GLY A 93 7.32 -0.50 16.12
CA GLY A 93 7.97 -1.07 14.96
C GLY A 93 8.01 -2.60 14.95
N LYS A 94 7.27 -3.25 15.88
CA LYS A 94 7.23 -4.71 15.98
C LYS A 94 6.43 -5.29 14.82
N MET A 95 7.03 -6.20 14.06
CA MET A 95 6.32 -7.02 13.09
C MET A 95 5.45 -8.04 13.84
N LEU A 96 4.17 -8.09 13.50
CA LEU A 96 3.19 -9.02 14.08
C LEU A 96 3.04 -10.26 13.24
N VAL A 97 2.94 -10.09 11.93
CA VAL A 97 2.76 -11.18 10.97
C VAL A 97 3.33 -10.78 9.62
N ARG A 98 3.82 -11.78 8.89
CA ARG A 98 4.23 -11.68 7.50
C ARG A 98 3.42 -12.69 6.68
N SER A 99 2.87 -12.25 5.57
CA SER A 99 2.20 -13.09 4.57
C SER A 99 2.99 -13.05 3.27
N ILE A 100 3.24 -14.21 2.70
CA ILE A 100 3.87 -14.36 1.39
C ILE A 100 2.90 -15.14 0.51
N ASP A 101 2.56 -14.57 -0.64
CA ASP A 101 1.61 -15.17 -1.55
C ASP A 101 2.04 -14.94 -3.00
N THR A 102 2.08 -16.03 -3.77
CA THR A 102 2.42 -15.99 -5.20
C THR A 102 1.19 -16.39 -5.99
N GLN A 103 0.70 -15.47 -6.81
CA GLN A 103 -0.49 -15.67 -7.64
C GLN A 103 -0.26 -15.16 -9.06
N PRO A 104 -0.90 -15.77 -10.07
CA PRO A 104 -0.95 -15.18 -11.40
C PRO A 104 -1.82 -13.91 -11.33
N ILE A 105 -1.28 -12.79 -11.79
CA ILE A 105 -2.02 -11.53 -11.78
C ILE A 105 -3.05 -11.50 -12.93
N PHE A 106 -4.27 -11.10 -12.60
CA PHE A 106 -5.32 -10.82 -13.59
C PHE A 106 -5.95 -9.46 -13.31
N ASN A 107 -6.21 -8.70 -14.36
CA ASN A 107 -6.75 -7.33 -14.26
C ASN A 107 -5.90 -6.39 -13.39
N GLY A 108 -4.61 -6.70 -13.19
CA GLY A 108 -3.68 -5.86 -12.45
C GLY A 108 -3.94 -5.79 -10.95
N GLU A 109 -4.69 -6.72 -10.34
CA GLU A 109 -4.99 -6.71 -8.90
C GLU A 109 -4.75 -8.07 -8.26
N LEU A 110 -4.20 -8.07 -7.06
CA LEU A 110 -3.99 -9.22 -6.19
C LEU A 110 -4.60 -8.95 -4.82
N GLU A 111 -5.01 -10.01 -4.12
CA GLU A 111 -5.67 -9.93 -2.82
C GLU A 111 -5.05 -10.90 -1.83
N GLN A 112 -4.77 -10.41 -0.62
CA GLN A 112 -4.28 -11.21 0.50
C GLN A 112 -5.22 -11.08 1.69
N ASN A 113 -5.47 -12.21 2.39
CA ASN A 113 -6.18 -12.23 3.68
C ASN A 113 -5.20 -12.67 4.77
N ILE A 114 -4.96 -11.80 5.73
CA ILE A 114 -3.92 -11.94 6.75
C ILE A 114 -4.59 -11.93 8.12
N THR A 115 -4.32 -12.96 8.93
CA THR A 115 -4.80 -13.01 10.33
C THR A 115 -3.76 -12.41 11.25
N VAL A 116 -4.19 -11.49 12.12
CA VAL A 116 -3.37 -10.86 13.14
C VAL A 116 -3.90 -11.28 14.50
N GLU A 117 -3.07 -11.93 15.31
CA GLU A 117 -3.42 -12.37 16.64
C GLU A 117 -3.28 -11.25 17.68
N ASN A 118 -4.21 -11.18 18.63
CA ASN A 118 -4.22 -10.23 19.75
C ASN A 118 -3.93 -8.76 19.29
N PRO A 119 -4.68 -8.22 18.32
CA PRO A 119 -4.46 -6.87 17.85
C PRO A 119 -4.87 -5.87 18.93
N GLN A 120 -4.12 -4.77 19.08
CA GLN A 120 -4.60 -3.62 19.84
C GLN A 120 -5.64 -2.88 19.01
N LEU A 121 -6.85 -2.76 19.56
CA LEU A 121 -7.94 -2.08 18.88
C LEU A 121 -7.76 -0.56 18.98
N TRP A 122 -8.15 0.12 17.92
CA TRP A 122 -8.14 1.58 17.88
C TRP A 122 -9.35 2.15 18.63
N SER A 123 -9.08 3.10 19.51
CA SER A 123 -10.12 3.98 20.11
C SER A 123 -9.59 5.40 20.18
N PRO A 124 -10.43 6.42 20.44
CA PRO A 124 -9.96 7.78 20.68
C PRO A 124 -8.96 7.90 21.86
N GLU A 125 -9.13 7.05 22.89
CA GLU A 125 -8.28 7.00 24.09
C GLU A 125 -6.98 6.23 23.82
N ASN A 126 -7.03 5.24 22.91
CA ASN A 126 -5.89 4.42 22.51
C ASN A 126 -5.84 4.31 20.99
N PRO A 127 -5.30 5.31 20.27
CA PRO A 127 -5.29 5.34 18.81
C PRO A 127 -4.22 4.42 18.20
N ALA A 128 -4.29 3.12 18.54
CA ALA A 128 -3.37 2.10 18.07
C ALA A 128 -3.40 1.98 16.54
N LEU A 129 -2.26 2.15 15.90
CA LEU A 129 -2.11 2.13 14.45
C LEU A 129 -1.11 1.06 14.00
N TYR A 130 -1.25 0.65 12.75
CA TYR A 130 -0.43 -0.36 12.09
C TYR A 130 -0.03 0.10 10.70
N HIS A 131 1.03 -0.50 10.20
CA HIS A 131 1.45 -0.40 8.81
C HIS A 131 1.31 -1.75 8.12
N ALA A 132 0.65 -1.77 6.98
CA ALA A 132 0.75 -2.85 6.00
C ALA A 132 1.86 -2.44 5.01
N VAL A 133 3.02 -3.09 5.11
CA VAL A 133 4.15 -2.91 4.19
C VAL A 133 4.09 -4.05 3.20
N THR A 134 3.84 -3.72 1.93
CA THR A 134 3.72 -4.71 0.85
C THR A 134 4.83 -4.52 -0.16
N GLU A 135 5.61 -5.56 -0.38
CA GLU A 135 6.65 -5.67 -1.39
C GLU A 135 6.12 -6.50 -2.57
N VAL A 136 6.47 -6.09 -3.78
CA VAL A 136 6.06 -6.72 -5.04
C VAL A 136 7.27 -7.31 -5.74
N TYR A 137 7.20 -8.59 -6.05
CA TYR A 137 8.23 -9.32 -6.81
C TYR A 137 7.62 -9.97 -8.06
N LEU A 138 8.38 -10.04 -9.14
CA LEU A 138 8.02 -10.83 -10.33
C LEU A 138 8.62 -12.22 -10.25
N GLY A 139 7.83 -13.22 -10.68
CA GLY A 139 8.26 -14.61 -10.75
C GLY A 139 7.85 -15.46 -9.55
N GLY A 140 8.26 -16.75 -9.58
CA GLY A 140 7.81 -17.80 -8.69
C GLY A 140 8.25 -17.68 -7.21
N SER A 141 8.25 -18.82 -6.48
CA SER A 141 8.36 -18.85 -5.01
C SER A 141 9.57 -18.13 -4.42
N ILE A 142 9.33 -17.42 -3.31
CA ILE A 142 10.38 -16.91 -2.41
C ILE A 142 10.70 -18.02 -1.40
N ASP A 143 11.96 -18.46 -1.34
CA ASP A 143 12.44 -19.30 -0.24
C ASP A 143 12.57 -18.46 1.03
N THR A 144 11.81 -18.81 2.05
CA THR A 144 11.89 -18.18 3.37
C THR A 144 12.71 -19.06 4.29
N ASP A 145 13.94 -18.66 4.56
CA ASP A 145 14.70 -19.21 5.67
C ASP A 145 14.18 -18.59 6.98
N TRP A 146 13.48 -19.40 7.77
CA TRP A 146 12.83 -18.99 9.01
C TRP A 146 13.86 -18.83 10.13
N ASN A 147 14.52 -17.68 10.20
CA ASN A 147 15.23 -17.29 11.40
C ASN A 147 14.49 -16.08 12.04
N MET A 148 14.02 -16.25 13.29
CA MET A 148 13.03 -15.39 13.96
C MET A 148 13.41 -13.91 14.14
N GLU A 149 14.65 -13.50 13.88
CA GLU A 149 15.07 -12.12 14.17
C GLU A 149 14.98 -11.14 12.98
N ARG A 150 14.98 -11.62 11.81
CA ARG A 150 14.59 -11.08 10.49
C ARG A 150 14.79 -12.21 9.51
N PRO A 151 13.76 -12.87 9.01
CA PRO A 151 13.97 -13.83 7.94
C PRO A 151 14.60 -13.06 6.77
N ALA A 152 15.85 -13.39 6.45
CA ALA A 152 16.42 -12.93 5.21
C ALA A 152 15.53 -13.53 4.12
N ILE A 153 14.86 -12.67 3.36
CA ILE A 153 14.19 -13.10 2.14
C ILE A 153 15.33 -13.57 1.24
N SER A 154 15.53 -14.86 1.20
CA SER A 154 16.44 -15.45 0.23
C SER A 154 15.76 -15.34 -1.11
N ILE A 155 16.07 -14.29 -1.85
CA ILE A 155 15.60 -14.11 -3.22
C ILE A 155 16.25 -15.24 -4.03
N THR A 156 15.47 -16.28 -4.34
CA THR A 156 15.92 -17.31 -5.27
C THR A 156 16.22 -16.64 -6.61
N HIS A 157 17.25 -17.09 -7.26
CA HIS A 157 17.78 -16.56 -8.52
C HIS A 157 16.66 -16.10 -9.47
N GLY A 158 16.55 -14.79 -9.72
CA GLY A 158 15.65 -14.20 -10.69
C GLY A 158 14.49 -13.39 -10.15
N GLN A 159 14.32 -13.27 -8.83
CA GLN A 159 13.31 -12.37 -8.24
C GLN A 159 13.95 -11.06 -7.81
N GLU A 160 13.50 -9.99 -8.40
CA GLU A 160 13.93 -8.64 -8.06
C GLU A 160 12.75 -7.88 -7.45
N LEU A 161 12.98 -7.18 -6.34
CA LEU A 161 12.02 -6.25 -5.77
C LEU A 161 11.67 -5.19 -6.81
N GLN A 162 10.41 -5.15 -7.19
CA GLN A 162 9.91 -4.21 -8.18
C GLN A 162 9.44 -2.91 -7.53
N ASP A 163 8.66 -3.03 -6.45
CA ASP A 163 8.14 -1.88 -5.72
C ASP A 163 7.77 -2.25 -4.29
N MET A 164 7.62 -1.24 -3.44
CA MET A 164 7.21 -1.39 -2.05
C MET A 164 6.27 -0.25 -1.65
N THR A 165 5.18 -0.61 -0.99
CA THR A 165 4.21 0.37 -0.46
C THR A 165 4.03 0.22 1.04
N CYS A 166 3.64 1.31 1.69
CA CYS A 166 3.34 1.33 3.12
C CYS A 166 2.00 2.03 3.34
N THR A 167 1.01 1.30 3.83
CA THR A 167 -0.34 1.80 4.09
C THR A 167 -0.64 1.72 5.58
N ARG A 168 -1.03 2.86 6.18
CA ARG A 168 -1.37 2.95 7.59
C ARG A 168 -2.85 2.67 7.82
N PHE A 169 -3.17 1.87 8.83
CA PHE A 169 -4.54 1.51 9.21
C PHE A 169 -4.66 1.27 10.72
N GLY A 170 -5.87 1.02 11.21
CA GLY A 170 -6.15 0.62 12.60
C GLY A 170 -7.27 -0.41 12.63
N PHE A 171 -7.30 -1.23 13.69
CA PHE A 171 -8.37 -2.21 13.91
C PHE A 171 -9.50 -1.58 14.69
N ARG A 172 -10.68 -1.42 14.08
CA ARG A 172 -11.89 -0.98 14.77
C ARG A 172 -13.15 -1.47 14.08
N THR A 173 -14.20 -1.63 14.84
CA THR A 173 -15.59 -1.80 14.34
C THR A 173 -16.37 -0.53 14.60
N ILE A 174 -17.32 -0.24 13.73
CA ILE A 174 -18.35 0.81 13.91
C ILE A 174 -19.67 0.14 13.73
N GLU A 175 -20.46 0.10 14.80
CA GLU A 175 -21.88 -0.32 14.76
C GLU A 175 -22.74 0.93 14.72
N ILE A 176 -23.73 0.95 13.83
CA ILE A 176 -24.67 2.07 13.64
C ILE A 176 -26.07 1.58 14.03
#